data_5fc5d662be117242e1bb0ce459d19f91
#
_entry.id   5fc5d662be117242e1bb0ce459d19f91
#
_cell.length_a   1.000
_cell.length_b   1.000
_cell.length_c   1.000
_cell.angle_alpha   90.00
_cell.angle_beta   90.00
_cell.angle_gamma   90.00
#
_symmetry.space_group_name_H-M   'P 1'
#
loop_
_entity.id
_entity.type
_entity.pdbx_description
1 polymer ?
#
loop_
_entity_poly.entity_id
_entity_poly.type
_entity_poly.pdbx_seq_one_letter_code
_entity_poly.pdbx_strand_id
1 'polypeptide(L)'
;MPRLALAAAVAAATAIASSSALAQSDWLAGLEFYDLTHPIPLFAPTGGDVTKPDLSKPFKDSVPTAGFGFQPTRKMKNPFKTQVGYFQWAEIYLDEHYGTHVDSTDHYQNAPGSLTVSKADDRSTEQYTVKDLVGPIVFIDISERVGKELAKNGGKPSPDPKVTNFENNSGNTLTAADIEKVEGQIVAGSWIVVRSGWDKFFFGTPPQNPFMHPYINGMNYPGFYAEVVKKIIEIEDKKNVRIAGLVMDNLSIDSGHSGRGPDNDAFGRGWYAHNMGLQRGWKFIENATGLEQIAAKQAGQCALVVGSLKLVSASGSPARVLAMCRS
;
A
#
# COMPACT_ATOMS: atom_id res chain seq x y z
N MET A 1 63.12 22.52 4.79
CA MET A 1 62.56 21.16 4.99
C MET A 1 61.18 21.09 5.65
N PRO A 2 60.36 22.18 5.76
CA PRO A 2 58.98 22.02 6.28
C PRO A 2 57.87 21.81 5.23
N ARG A 3 58.16 21.95 3.93
CA ARG A 3 57.12 21.87 2.88
C ARG A 3 56.77 20.45 2.41
N LEU A 4 57.66 19.46 2.60
CA LEU A 4 57.40 18.08 2.22
C LEU A 4 56.55 17.33 3.25
N ALA A 5 56.59 17.69 4.53
CA ALA A 5 55.79 17.05 5.58
C ALA A 5 54.30 17.43 5.50
N LEU A 6 54.00 18.64 5.05
CA LEU A 6 52.61 19.11 4.90
C LEU A 6 51.88 18.48 3.70
N ALA A 7 52.60 18.21 2.61
CA ALA A 7 52.03 17.55 1.43
C ALA A 7 51.71 16.06 1.70
N ALA A 8 52.54 15.37 2.50
CA ALA A 8 52.28 13.99 2.87
C ALA A 8 51.08 13.83 3.83
N ALA A 9 50.87 14.81 4.75
CA ALA A 9 49.75 14.78 5.69
C ALA A 9 48.40 15.08 4.99
N VAL A 10 48.42 15.99 4.00
CA VAL A 10 47.19 16.29 3.20
C VAL A 10 46.82 15.13 2.27
N ALA A 11 47.81 14.47 1.69
CA ALA A 11 47.54 13.29 0.82
C ALA A 11 47.04 12.08 1.65
N ALA A 12 47.54 11.89 2.88
CA ALA A 12 47.02 10.83 3.76
C ALA A 12 45.60 11.13 4.27
N ALA A 13 45.28 12.39 4.59
CA ALA A 13 43.93 12.78 5.01
C ALA A 13 42.90 12.66 3.90
N THR A 14 43.25 13.01 2.65
CA THR A 14 42.40 12.81 1.48
C THR A 14 42.23 11.35 1.08
N ALA A 15 43.21 10.51 1.24
CA ALA A 15 43.12 9.07 1.02
C ALA A 15 42.25 8.36 2.04
N ILE A 16 42.30 8.78 3.33
CA ILE A 16 41.42 8.22 4.39
C ILE A 16 39.98 8.69 4.22
N ALA A 17 39.75 9.94 3.81
CA ALA A 17 38.39 10.44 3.54
C ALA A 17 37.75 9.77 2.32
N SER A 18 38.54 9.48 1.27
CA SER A 18 38.02 8.78 0.09
C SER A 18 37.80 7.29 0.34
N SER A 19 38.61 6.63 1.19
CA SER A 19 38.39 5.21 1.53
C SER A 19 37.17 4.99 2.44
N SER A 20 36.87 5.94 3.36
CA SER A 20 35.67 5.85 4.19
C SER A 20 34.38 6.17 3.42
N ALA A 21 34.40 7.05 2.43
CA ALA A 21 33.28 7.32 1.55
C ALA A 21 32.98 6.15 0.62
N LEU A 22 34.01 5.46 0.11
CA LEU A 22 33.85 4.25 -0.70
C LEU A 22 33.33 3.05 0.12
N ALA A 23 33.82 2.87 1.36
CA ALA A 23 33.35 1.80 2.25
C ALA A 23 31.87 1.96 2.65
N GLN A 24 31.33 3.17 2.66
CA GLN A 24 29.92 3.40 3.01
C GLN A 24 28.98 3.15 1.83
N SER A 25 29.46 3.15 0.60
CA SER A 25 28.67 2.84 -0.59
C SER A 25 28.61 1.34 -0.92
N ASP A 26 29.58 0.55 -0.50
CA ASP A 26 29.72 -0.85 -0.93
C ASP A 26 28.65 -1.79 -0.37
N TRP A 27 28.15 -1.56 0.84
CA TRP A 27 27.13 -2.43 1.42
C TRP A 27 25.73 -2.29 0.77
N LEU A 28 25.49 -1.17 0.08
CA LEU A 28 24.29 -0.96 -0.75
C LEU A 28 24.53 -1.29 -2.22
N ALA A 29 25.75 -1.61 -2.60
CA ALA A 29 26.08 -1.93 -3.99
C ALA A 29 25.25 -3.13 -4.48
N GLY A 30 24.60 -2.97 -5.63
CA GLY A 30 23.74 -4.00 -6.20
C GLY A 30 22.31 -4.04 -5.60
N LEU A 31 21.94 -3.05 -4.77
CA LEU A 31 20.56 -2.87 -4.30
C LEU A 31 19.92 -1.64 -4.95
N GLU A 32 18.71 -1.79 -5.40
CA GLU A 32 17.85 -0.71 -5.88
C GLU A 32 16.64 -0.59 -4.96
N PHE A 33 16.22 0.65 -4.70
CA PHE A 33 15.11 0.94 -3.82
C PHE A 33 14.01 1.67 -4.60
N TYR A 34 12.79 1.19 -4.47
CA TYR A 34 11.62 1.77 -5.10
C TYR A 34 10.61 2.17 -4.03
N ASP A 35 10.12 3.39 -4.11
CA ASP A 35 9.09 3.91 -3.21
C ASP A 35 7.71 3.59 -3.78
N LEU A 36 6.95 2.81 -3.05
CA LEU A 36 5.63 2.34 -3.43
C LEU A 36 4.51 3.05 -2.65
N THR A 37 4.78 4.29 -2.21
CA THR A 37 3.93 5.04 -1.30
C THR A 37 3.38 6.31 -1.94
N HIS A 38 2.06 6.50 -1.90
CA HIS A 38 1.47 7.80 -2.24
C HIS A 38 1.85 8.88 -1.23
N PRO A 39 2.19 10.11 -1.67
CA PRO A 39 2.32 11.22 -0.75
C PRO A 39 0.95 11.53 -0.13
N ILE A 40 0.94 11.83 1.17
CA ILE A 40 -0.27 12.25 1.88
C ILE A 40 -0.32 13.78 1.90
N PRO A 41 -1.24 14.42 1.15
CA PRO A 41 -1.43 15.86 1.23
C PRO A 41 -2.13 16.23 2.53
N LEU A 42 -1.55 17.17 3.24
CA LEU A 42 -2.06 17.65 4.51
C LEU A 42 -2.69 19.03 4.33
N PHE A 43 -3.97 19.15 4.65
CA PHE A 43 -4.75 20.37 4.49
C PHE A 43 -4.77 21.21 5.77
N ALA A 44 -4.97 22.53 5.64
CA ALA A 44 -5.25 23.36 6.80
C ALA A 44 -6.68 23.07 7.31
N PRO A 45 -6.92 23.04 8.62
CA PRO A 45 -8.27 22.87 9.15
C PRO A 45 -9.10 24.16 8.93
N THR A 46 -10.34 24.02 8.51
CA THR A 46 -11.28 25.15 8.36
C THR A 46 -11.73 25.64 9.73
N GLY A 47 -11.53 26.95 10.01
CA GLY A 47 -11.96 27.54 11.27
C GLY A 47 -11.35 26.90 12.54
N GLY A 48 -10.22 26.19 12.39
CA GLY A 48 -9.58 25.45 13.49
C GLY A 48 -10.16 24.08 13.78
N ASP A 49 -11.21 23.65 13.08
CA ASP A 49 -11.79 22.32 13.18
C ASP A 49 -10.98 21.34 12.31
N VAL A 50 -10.25 20.43 12.97
CA VAL A 50 -9.36 19.47 12.30
C VAL A 50 -10.10 18.43 11.44
N THR A 51 -11.39 18.27 11.65
CA THR A 51 -12.24 17.36 10.87
C THR A 51 -12.79 17.99 9.59
N LYS A 52 -12.57 19.30 9.41
CA LYS A 52 -13.03 20.08 8.26
C LYS A 52 -11.82 20.69 7.54
N PRO A 53 -11.28 20.04 6.51
CA PRO A 53 -10.13 20.57 5.79
C PRO A 53 -10.49 21.79 4.93
N ASP A 54 -9.58 22.75 4.85
CA ASP A 54 -9.60 23.77 3.83
C ASP A 54 -8.99 23.21 2.54
N LEU A 55 -9.81 22.72 1.66
CA LEU A 55 -9.39 22.08 0.41
C LEU A 55 -8.75 23.08 -0.59
N SER A 56 -8.76 24.38 -0.30
CA SER A 56 -8.03 25.35 -1.09
C SER A 56 -6.53 25.40 -0.77
N LYS A 57 -6.08 24.72 0.29
CA LYS A 57 -4.71 24.74 0.81
C LYS A 57 -4.30 23.37 1.34
N PRO A 58 -3.07 22.91 1.12
CA PRO A 58 -2.00 23.45 0.26
C PRO A 58 -2.08 22.97 -1.19
N PHE A 59 -2.91 21.99 -1.51
CA PHE A 59 -3.01 21.36 -2.82
C PHE A 59 -4.28 21.82 -3.54
N LYS A 60 -4.14 22.88 -4.33
CA LYS A 60 -5.28 23.50 -5.03
C LYS A 60 -5.94 22.58 -6.05
N ASP A 61 -5.18 21.69 -6.67
CA ASP A 61 -5.58 21.01 -7.89
C ASP A 61 -5.66 19.48 -7.74
N SER A 62 -5.37 18.96 -6.55
CA SER A 62 -5.43 17.51 -6.31
C SER A 62 -5.89 17.21 -4.89
N VAL A 63 -6.98 16.47 -4.78
CA VAL A 63 -7.50 15.98 -3.50
C VAL A 63 -7.42 14.46 -3.55
N PRO A 64 -6.74 13.82 -2.59
CA PRO A 64 -6.71 12.37 -2.54
C PRO A 64 -8.10 11.84 -2.23
N THR A 65 -8.40 10.72 -2.82
CA THR A 65 -9.71 10.08 -2.76
C THR A 65 -9.75 8.90 -1.83
N ALA A 66 -8.59 8.42 -1.44
CA ALA A 66 -8.48 7.21 -0.65
C ALA A 66 -8.81 7.48 0.82
N GLY A 67 -9.76 6.72 1.30
CA GLY A 67 -10.27 6.76 2.67
C GLY A 67 -11.72 7.23 2.73
N PHE A 68 -12.53 6.52 3.49
CA PHE A 68 -13.90 6.92 3.81
C PHE A 68 -13.94 7.91 4.99
N GLY A 69 -12.78 8.20 5.59
CA GLY A 69 -12.62 9.07 6.72
C GLY A 69 -12.57 10.56 6.36
N PHE A 70 -12.22 11.38 7.32
CA PHE A 70 -11.98 12.80 7.10
C PHE A 70 -10.67 13.03 6.34
N GLN A 71 -10.61 14.13 5.60
CA GLN A 71 -9.37 14.51 4.90
C GLN A 71 -8.28 14.86 5.92
N PRO A 72 -7.03 14.42 5.71
CA PRO A 72 -5.95 14.69 6.64
C PRO A 72 -5.70 16.19 6.77
N THR A 73 -5.55 16.64 7.99
CA THR A 73 -5.31 18.05 8.27
C THR A 73 -4.00 18.27 9.01
N ARG A 74 -3.43 19.47 8.82
CA ARG A 74 -2.22 19.91 9.46
C ARG A 74 -2.44 21.24 10.13
N LYS A 75 -2.30 21.29 11.45
CA LYS A 75 -2.33 22.51 12.24
C LYS A 75 -0.91 22.94 12.59
N MET A 76 -0.46 24.04 12.00
CA MET A 76 0.84 24.62 12.35
C MET A 76 0.83 25.09 13.80
N LYS A 77 1.86 24.71 14.53
CA LYS A 77 2.17 25.29 15.82
C LYS A 77 3.04 26.54 15.63
N ASN A 78 2.95 27.47 16.57
CA ASN A 78 3.83 28.64 16.57
C ASN A 78 5.29 28.18 16.58
N PRO A 79 6.12 28.63 15.64
CA PRO A 79 7.51 28.24 15.60
C PRO A 79 8.23 28.70 16.87
N PHE A 80 9.01 27.80 17.44
CA PHE A 80 9.91 28.17 18.55
C PHE A 80 11.12 28.89 17.95
N LYS A 81 11.24 30.21 18.21
CA LYS A 81 12.33 31.02 17.71
C LYS A 81 13.54 30.90 18.65
N THR A 82 14.68 30.55 18.11
CA THR A 82 15.97 30.64 18.79
C THR A 82 16.76 31.87 18.32
N GLN A 83 17.94 32.10 18.86
CA GLN A 83 18.82 33.18 18.42
C GLN A 83 19.35 32.99 17.00
N VAL A 84 19.39 31.74 16.50
CA VAL A 84 20.01 31.34 15.23
C VAL A 84 19.05 30.70 14.23
N GLY A 85 17.77 30.51 14.59
CA GLY A 85 16.79 29.89 13.69
C GLY A 85 15.45 29.60 14.36
N TYR A 86 14.65 28.74 13.71
CA TYR A 86 13.35 28.31 14.20
C TYR A 86 13.22 26.81 14.18
N PHE A 87 12.50 26.26 15.16
CA PHE A 87 11.91 24.94 15.05
C PHE A 87 10.52 25.08 14.45
N GLN A 88 10.24 24.27 13.43
CA GLN A 88 8.92 24.20 12.81
C GLN A 88 8.31 22.83 13.05
N TRP A 89 7.10 22.80 13.57
CA TRP A 89 6.34 21.57 13.72
C TRP A 89 4.85 21.81 13.54
N ALA A 90 4.14 20.71 13.32
CA ALA A 90 2.68 20.75 13.22
C ALA A 90 2.07 19.52 13.92
N GLU A 91 0.83 19.64 14.30
CA GLU A 91 -0.02 18.50 14.61
C GLU A 91 -0.62 17.99 13.31
N ILE A 92 -0.69 16.65 13.19
CA ILE A 92 -1.26 15.96 12.02
C ILE A 92 -2.44 15.13 12.54
N TYR A 93 -3.56 15.23 11.83
CA TYR A 93 -4.78 14.47 12.08
C TYR A 93 -5.11 13.73 10.79
N LEU A 94 -5.11 12.42 10.83
CA LEU A 94 -5.44 11.57 9.70
C LEU A 94 -6.03 10.25 10.19
N ASP A 95 -6.82 9.63 9.31
CA ASP A 95 -7.34 8.28 9.50
C ASP A 95 -6.18 7.27 9.42
N GLU A 96 -6.23 6.21 10.24
CA GLU A 96 -5.19 5.17 10.22
C GLU A 96 -5.18 4.35 8.92
N HIS A 97 -6.28 4.38 8.14
CA HIS A 97 -6.43 3.75 6.83
C HIS A 97 -6.36 4.75 5.66
N TYR A 98 -5.72 5.91 5.86
CA TYR A 98 -5.62 6.91 4.82
C TYR A 98 -4.33 6.80 3.99
N GLY A 99 -4.48 6.93 2.66
CA GLY A 99 -3.37 6.84 1.72
C GLY A 99 -2.79 5.42 1.65
N THR A 100 -1.50 5.31 1.35
CA THR A 100 -0.81 4.01 1.42
C THR A 100 -0.66 3.63 2.89
N HIS A 101 -1.28 2.52 3.27
CA HIS A 101 -1.34 2.07 4.65
C HIS A 101 -1.22 0.55 4.75
N VAL A 102 -1.02 0.06 5.95
CA VAL A 102 -1.11 -1.35 6.28
C VAL A 102 -2.33 -1.61 7.15
N ASP A 103 -3.11 -2.63 6.80
CA ASP A 103 -4.11 -3.21 7.68
C ASP A 103 -3.48 -4.27 8.55
N SER A 104 -3.78 -4.20 9.83
CA SER A 104 -3.45 -5.25 10.78
C SER A 104 -4.53 -6.34 10.78
N THR A 105 -4.18 -7.49 11.34
CA THR A 105 -5.12 -8.62 11.43
C THR A 105 -6.33 -8.31 12.32
N ASP A 106 -6.27 -7.26 13.11
CA ASP A 106 -7.36 -6.77 13.95
C ASP A 106 -8.40 -5.92 13.19
N HIS A 107 -8.08 -5.49 11.95
CA HIS A 107 -8.92 -4.57 11.18
C HIS A 107 -10.31 -5.11 10.87
N TYR A 108 -10.45 -6.40 10.56
CA TYR A 108 -11.74 -7.00 10.22
C TYR A 108 -12.17 -8.03 11.25
N GLN A 109 -13.30 -7.79 11.89
CA GLN A 109 -13.89 -8.68 12.88
C GLN A 109 -15.27 -9.16 12.42
N ASN A 110 -15.53 -10.45 12.58
CA ASN A 110 -16.83 -11.01 12.26
C ASN A 110 -17.91 -10.44 13.19
N ALA A 111 -19.06 -10.12 12.62
CA ALA A 111 -20.23 -9.71 13.42
C ALA A 111 -20.61 -10.80 14.45
N PRO A 112 -21.10 -10.44 15.65
CA PRO A 112 -21.58 -11.38 16.63
C PRO A 112 -22.62 -12.32 15.99
N GLY A 113 -22.47 -13.62 16.19
CA GLY A 113 -23.38 -14.66 15.63
C GLY A 113 -23.10 -15.04 14.19
N SER A 114 -22.10 -14.45 13.50
CA SER A 114 -21.60 -14.97 12.22
C SER A 114 -20.90 -16.30 12.44
N LEU A 115 -20.87 -17.15 11.38
CA LEU A 115 -20.08 -18.39 11.44
C LEU A 115 -18.61 -18.00 11.66
N THR A 116 -18.16 -18.17 12.88
CA THR A 116 -16.81 -17.81 13.28
C THR A 116 -15.84 -18.85 12.72
N VAL A 117 -15.05 -18.44 11.77
CA VAL A 117 -13.72 -19.02 11.66
C VAL A 117 -12.97 -18.49 12.89
N SER A 118 -12.39 -19.38 13.68
CA SER A 118 -11.56 -19.00 14.83
C SER A 118 -10.50 -18.03 14.35
N LYS A 119 -10.48 -16.81 14.89
CA LYS A 119 -9.49 -15.79 14.54
C LYS A 119 -8.12 -16.29 14.95
N ALA A 120 -7.30 -16.65 13.96
CA ALA A 120 -5.98 -17.21 14.21
C ALA A 120 -4.97 -16.14 14.64
N ASP A 121 -5.21 -14.88 14.25
CA ASP A 121 -4.37 -13.72 14.53
C ASP A 121 -5.28 -12.49 14.72
N ASP A 122 -5.09 -11.70 15.78
CA ASP A 122 -5.83 -10.48 16.07
C ASP A 122 -4.90 -9.35 16.57
N ARG A 123 -3.70 -9.32 16.00
CA ARG A 123 -2.69 -8.34 16.35
C ARG A 123 -3.01 -6.97 15.77
N SER A 124 -2.87 -5.93 16.59
CA SER A 124 -2.81 -4.53 16.17
C SER A 124 -1.39 -4.15 15.72
N THR A 125 -1.24 -2.95 15.13
CA THR A 125 -0.02 -2.57 14.37
C THR A 125 1.26 -2.55 15.21
N GLU A 126 1.19 -2.23 16.51
CA GLU A 126 2.36 -2.20 17.40
C GLU A 126 2.93 -3.59 17.72
N GLN A 127 2.15 -4.63 17.52
CA GLN A 127 2.52 -6.01 17.83
C GLN A 127 3.33 -6.67 16.72
N TYR A 128 3.41 -6.06 15.53
CA TYR A 128 4.24 -6.58 14.46
C TYR A 128 5.71 -6.35 14.69
N THR A 129 6.49 -7.39 14.44
CA THR A 129 7.95 -7.34 14.40
C THR A 129 8.42 -6.98 12.98
N VAL A 130 9.71 -6.64 12.84
CA VAL A 130 10.31 -6.41 11.52
C VAL A 130 10.16 -7.64 10.60
N LYS A 131 10.18 -8.85 11.16
CA LYS A 131 10.00 -10.10 10.39
C LYS A 131 8.59 -10.24 9.80
N ASP A 132 7.59 -9.64 10.44
CA ASP A 132 6.22 -9.64 9.93
C ASP A 132 6.04 -8.66 8.77
N LEU A 133 6.92 -7.65 8.66
CA LEU A 133 6.80 -6.50 7.76
C LEU A 133 7.82 -6.51 6.61
N VAL A 134 8.66 -7.53 6.55
CA VAL A 134 9.66 -7.69 5.47
C VAL A 134 9.55 -9.08 4.88
N GLY A 135 9.47 -9.18 3.56
CA GLY A 135 9.38 -10.49 2.90
C GLY A 135 9.53 -10.44 1.38
N PRO A 136 9.75 -11.60 0.74
CA PRO A 136 9.92 -11.66 -0.71
C PRO A 136 8.64 -11.26 -1.44
N ILE A 137 8.81 -10.55 -2.56
CA ILE A 137 7.72 -10.15 -3.46
C ILE A 137 7.41 -11.28 -4.45
N VAL A 138 6.13 -11.62 -4.54
CA VAL A 138 5.53 -12.38 -5.65
C VAL A 138 4.69 -11.40 -6.46
N PHE A 139 5.17 -11.03 -7.65
CA PHE A 139 4.58 -9.94 -8.42
C PHE A 139 3.64 -10.46 -9.51
N ILE A 140 2.46 -9.84 -9.62
CA ILE A 140 1.45 -10.13 -10.64
C ILE A 140 1.02 -8.82 -11.29
N ASP A 141 1.10 -8.74 -12.62
CA ASP A 141 0.68 -7.56 -13.37
C ASP A 141 -0.59 -7.87 -14.17
N ILE A 142 -1.68 -7.19 -13.83
CA ILE A 142 -2.96 -7.24 -14.54
C ILE A 142 -3.29 -5.92 -15.24
N SER A 143 -2.37 -4.95 -15.23
CA SER A 143 -2.63 -3.58 -15.72
C SER A 143 -2.97 -3.53 -17.21
N GLU A 144 -2.46 -4.46 -18.02
CA GLU A 144 -2.79 -4.54 -19.45
C GLU A 144 -4.28 -4.88 -19.64
N ARG A 145 -4.82 -5.88 -18.93
CA ARG A 145 -6.24 -6.24 -19.05
C ARG A 145 -7.17 -5.16 -18.49
N VAL A 146 -6.79 -4.54 -17.37
CA VAL A 146 -7.49 -3.39 -16.81
C VAL A 146 -7.46 -2.22 -17.80
N GLY A 147 -6.32 -1.94 -18.40
CA GLY A 147 -6.17 -0.89 -19.41
C GLY A 147 -7.04 -1.12 -20.67
N LYS A 148 -7.14 -2.37 -21.13
CA LYS A 148 -8.02 -2.74 -22.25
C LYS A 148 -9.50 -2.49 -21.91
N GLU A 149 -9.91 -2.80 -20.69
CA GLU A 149 -11.26 -2.52 -20.23
C GLU A 149 -11.55 -1.03 -20.16
N LEU A 150 -10.64 -0.26 -19.56
CA LEU A 150 -10.75 1.20 -19.48
C LEU A 150 -10.77 1.87 -20.87
N ALA A 151 -10.07 1.31 -21.85
CA ALA A 151 -10.02 1.84 -23.20
C ALA A 151 -11.41 1.91 -23.86
N LYS A 152 -12.36 1.05 -23.47
CA LYS A 152 -13.77 1.10 -23.91
C LYS A 152 -14.44 2.43 -23.56
N ASN A 153 -13.95 3.12 -22.52
CA ASN A 153 -14.44 4.41 -22.07
C ASN A 153 -13.36 5.52 -22.14
N GLY A 154 -12.53 5.49 -23.18
CA GLY A 154 -11.49 6.51 -23.37
C GLY A 154 -10.42 6.54 -22.28
N GLY A 155 -10.12 5.40 -21.66
CA GLY A 155 -9.11 5.26 -20.61
C GLY A 155 -9.60 5.67 -19.22
N LYS A 156 -10.89 5.95 -19.04
CA LYS A 156 -11.51 6.38 -17.79
C LYS A 156 -12.36 5.26 -17.18
N PRO A 157 -12.39 5.12 -15.85
CA PRO A 157 -13.32 4.21 -15.19
C PRO A 157 -14.76 4.74 -15.26
N SER A 158 -15.72 3.84 -15.15
CA SER A 158 -17.14 4.15 -15.03
C SER A 158 -17.75 3.37 -13.85
N PRO A 159 -18.59 3.99 -13.03
CA PRO A 159 -19.32 3.28 -11.97
C PRO A 159 -20.38 2.33 -12.54
N ASP A 160 -20.76 2.48 -13.82
CA ASP A 160 -21.67 1.56 -14.50
C ASP A 160 -20.90 0.37 -15.10
N PRO A 161 -21.13 -0.87 -14.62
CA PRO A 161 -20.43 -2.07 -15.11
C PRO A 161 -20.78 -2.41 -16.56
N LYS A 162 -21.80 -1.79 -17.15
CA LYS A 162 -22.07 -1.90 -18.59
C LYS A 162 -21.09 -1.10 -19.46
N VAL A 163 -20.41 -0.13 -18.88
CA VAL A 163 -19.43 0.74 -19.55
C VAL A 163 -18.01 0.24 -19.34
N THR A 164 -17.60 0.03 -18.08
CA THR A 164 -16.35 -0.64 -17.70
C THR A 164 -16.67 -1.67 -16.63
N ASN A 165 -16.27 -2.93 -16.84
CA ASN A 165 -16.68 -4.03 -15.99
C ASN A 165 -15.49 -4.64 -15.24
N PHE A 166 -15.50 -4.50 -13.93
CA PHE A 166 -14.57 -5.12 -13.00
C PHE A 166 -15.27 -6.08 -12.02
N GLU A 167 -16.50 -6.48 -12.34
CA GLU A 167 -17.21 -7.50 -11.57
C GLU A 167 -16.49 -8.85 -11.62
N ASN A 168 -16.80 -9.69 -10.64
CA ASN A 168 -16.39 -11.11 -10.66
C ASN A 168 -16.81 -11.74 -11.99
N ASN A 169 -16.01 -12.64 -12.51
CA ASN A 169 -16.22 -13.29 -13.81
C ASN A 169 -16.09 -12.39 -15.06
N SER A 170 -15.80 -11.10 -14.91
CA SER A 170 -15.55 -10.23 -16.07
C SER A 170 -14.28 -10.60 -16.84
N GLY A 171 -13.33 -11.27 -16.19
CA GLY A 171 -11.99 -11.52 -16.72
C GLY A 171 -11.08 -10.28 -16.74
N ASN A 172 -11.58 -9.12 -16.32
CA ASN A 172 -10.84 -7.85 -16.33
C ASN A 172 -10.17 -7.52 -15.00
N THR A 173 -10.33 -8.39 -14.00
CA THR A 173 -9.73 -8.29 -12.67
C THR A 173 -8.73 -9.43 -12.42
N LEU A 174 -8.22 -9.54 -11.19
CA LEU A 174 -7.37 -10.66 -10.79
C LEU A 174 -8.17 -11.98 -10.83
N THR A 175 -7.53 -13.07 -11.26
CA THR A 175 -8.14 -14.39 -11.36
C THR A 175 -7.34 -15.45 -10.61
N ALA A 176 -7.97 -16.56 -10.25
CA ALA A 176 -7.30 -17.71 -9.65
C ALA A 176 -6.15 -18.24 -10.54
N ALA A 177 -6.34 -18.20 -11.87
CA ALA A 177 -5.31 -18.61 -12.81
C ALA A 177 -4.04 -17.71 -12.78
N ASP A 178 -4.17 -16.44 -12.41
CA ASP A 178 -3.00 -15.57 -12.22
C ASP A 178 -2.19 -16.00 -10.99
N ILE A 179 -2.85 -16.42 -9.93
CA ILE A 179 -2.20 -16.98 -8.74
C ILE A 179 -1.52 -18.32 -9.05
N GLU A 180 -2.17 -19.18 -9.82
CA GLU A 180 -1.59 -20.47 -10.24
C GLU A 180 -0.29 -20.31 -11.02
N LYS A 181 -0.20 -19.30 -11.90
CA LYS A 181 1.03 -19.01 -12.66
C LYS A 181 2.23 -18.70 -11.76
N VAL A 182 1.99 -18.14 -10.58
CA VAL A 182 3.05 -17.76 -9.64
C VAL A 182 3.14 -18.70 -8.43
N GLU A 183 2.38 -19.80 -8.39
CA GLU A 183 2.38 -20.76 -7.29
C GLU A 183 3.80 -21.17 -6.88
N GLY A 184 4.68 -21.42 -7.86
CA GLY A 184 6.08 -21.81 -7.61
C GLY A 184 6.89 -20.79 -6.81
N GLN A 185 6.51 -19.52 -6.86
CA GLN A 185 7.21 -18.41 -6.20
C GLN A 185 6.71 -18.16 -4.76
N ILE A 186 5.51 -18.66 -4.42
CA ILE A 186 4.89 -18.44 -3.10
C ILE A 186 5.63 -19.32 -2.08
N VAL A 187 6.25 -18.65 -1.11
CA VAL A 187 6.96 -19.25 0.02
C VAL A 187 6.51 -18.59 1.33
N ALA A 188 6.95 -19.12 2.47
CA ALA A 188 6.64 -18.52 3.76
C ALA A 188 7.10 -17.06 3.82
N GLY A 189 6.23 -16.17 4.29
CA GLY A 189 6.49 -14.74 4.40
C GLY A 189 6.42 -13.96 3.09
N SER A 190 5.97 -14.57 1.99
CA SER A 190 5.77 -13.85 0.71
C SER A 190 4.72 -12.76 0.82
N TRP A 191 4.96 -11.65 0.13
CA TRP A 191 3.96 -10.63 -0.18
C TRP A 191 3.50 -10.80 -1.63
N ILE A 192 2.21 -11.06 -1.84
CA ILE A 192 1.63 -11.11 -3.19
C ILE A 192 1.27 -9.68 -3.57
N VAL A 193 2.01 -9.14 -4.54
CA VAL A 193 1.90 -7.75 -5.00
C VAL A 193 1.21 -7.74 -6.35
N VAL A 194 0.05 -7.10 -6.44
CA VAL A 194 -0.75 -7.03 -7.66
C VAL A 194 -0.79 -5.60 -8.18
N ARG A 195 -0.32 -5.42 -9.41
CA ARG A 195 -0.41 -4.16 -10.14
C ARG A 195 -1.63 -4.18 -11.06
N SER A 196 -2.56 -3.25 -10.85
CA SER A 196 -3.71 -3.03 -11.73
C SER A 196 -3.57 -1.76 -12.59
N GLY A 197 -2.67 -0.84 -12.21
CA GLY A 197 -2.52 0.49 -12.81
C GLY A 197 -3.67 1.42 -12.43
N TRP A 198 -4.32 1.16 -11.29
CA TRP A 198 -5.42 1.97 -10.78
C TRP A 198 -4.95 3.20 -10.01
N ASP A 199 -3.75 3.18 -9.46
CA ASP A 199 -3.11 4.26 -8.70
C ASP A 199 -3.08 5.61 -9.41
N LYS A 200 -3.06 5.62 -10.74
CA LYS A 200 -3.16 6.84 -11.57
C LYS A 200 -4.42 7.67 -11.32
N PHE A 201 -5.45 7.08 -10.72
CA PHE A 201 -6.70 7.77 -10.38
C PHE A 201 -6.74 8.25 -8.94
N PHE A 202 -5.69 8.00 -8.14
CA PHE A 202 -5.65 8.33 -6.71
C PHE A 202 -5.85 9.82 -6.45
N PHE A 203 -5.18 10.67 -7.23
CA PHE A 203 -5.35 12.12 -7.15
C PHE A 203 -6.37 12.62 -8.16
N GLY A 204 -7.15 13.63 -7.76
CA GLY A 204 -8.10 14.29 -8.64
C GLY A 204 -9.00 15.25 -7.87
N THR A 205 -9.77 16.04 -8.60
CA THR A 205 -10.78 16.91 -7.99
C THR A 205 -11.95 16.04 -7.52
N PRO A 206 -12.32 16.08 -6.21
CA PRO A 206 -13.45 15.31 -5.73
C PRO A 206 -14.75 15.82 -6.35
N PRO A 207 -15.60 14.94 -6.87
CA PRO A 207 -16.94 15.30 -7.28
C PRO A 207 -17.81 15.61 -6.05
N GLN A 208 -18.99 16.17 -6.27
CA GLN A 208 -19.95 16.43 -5.17
C GLN A 208 -20.29 15.15 -4.39
N ASN A 209 -20.37 14.02 -5.08
CA ASN A 209 -20.48 12.71 -4.45
C ASN A 209 -19.12 12.01 -4.48
N PRO A 210 -18.43 11.84 -3.32
CA PRO A 210 -17.11 11.20 -3.26
C PRO A 210 -17.08 9.79 -3.87
N PHE A 211 -18.18 9.02 -3.80
CA PHE A 211 -18.27 7.70 -4.41
C PHE A 211 -18.11 7.72 -5.94
N MET A 212 -18.35 8.86 -6.57
CA MET A 212 -18.16 9.03 -8.03
C MET A 212 -16.76 9.48 -8.41
N HIS A 213 -15.86 9.63 -7.45
CA HIS A 213 -14.45 9.90 -7.79
C HIS A 213 -13.88 8.73 -8.60
N PRO A 214 -13.07 8.99 -9.65
CA PRO A 214 -12.50 7.94 -10.51
C PRO A 214 -11.78 6.82 -9.78
N TYR A 215 -11.16 7.09 -8.64
CA TYR A 215 -10.48 6.10 -7.84
C TYR A 215 -11.45 5.15 -7.11
N ILE A 216 -12.52 5.69 -6.52
CA ILE A 216 -13.58 4.91 -5.84
C ILE A 216 -14.52 4.29 -6.87
N ASN A 217 -14.85 5.04 -7.92
CA ASN A 217 -15.61 4.63 -9.08
C ASN A 217 -16.94 3.92 -8.75
N GLY A 218 -17.68 4.41 -7.76
CA GLY A 218 -18.91 3.75 -7.32
C GLY A 218 -18.72 2.32 -6.86
N MET A 219 -17.53 1.98 -6.37
CA MET A 219 -17.11 0.63 -5.98
C MET A 219 -16.98 -0.35 -7.18
N ASN A 220 -16.69 0.13 -8.38
CA ASN A 220 -16.40 -0.67 -9.57
C ASN A 220 -14.92 -0.56 -9.94
N TYR A 221 -14.07 -1.27 -9.23
CA TYR A 221 -12.63 -1.34 -9.43
C TYR A 221 -12.12 -2.79 -9.26
N PRO A 222 -10.97 -3.15 -9.88
CA PRO A 222 -10.41 -4.49 -9.78
C PRO A 222 -9.95 -4.81 -8.37
N GLY A 223 -9.89 -6.11 -8.01
CA GLY A 223 -9.40 -6.55 -6.71
C GLY A 223 -9.45 -8.06 -6.56
N PHE A 224 -9.31 -8.53 -5.33
CA PHE A 224 -9.39 -9.94 -5.01
C PHE A 224 -10.84 -10.36 -4.81
N TYR A 225 -11.22 -11.47 -5.43
CA TYR A 225 -12.50 -12.14 -5.27
C TYR A 225 -12.34 -13.45 -4.51
N ALA A 226 -13.45 -14.05 -4.13
CA ALA A 226 -13.50 -15.28 -3.35
C ALA A 226 -12.63 -16.41 -3.91
N GLU A 227 -12.72 -16.68 -5.20
CA GLU A 227 -11.95 -17.75 -5.85
C GLU A 227 -10.44 -17.48 -5.84
N VAL A 228 -10.02 -16.21 -5.90
CA VAL A 228 -8.61 -15.82 -5.81
C VAL A 228 -8.09 -16.07 -4.39
N VAL A 229 -8.83 -15.62 -3.39
CA VAL A 229 -8.49 -15.81 -1.98
C VAL A 229 -8.44 -17.30 -1.63
N LYS A 230 -9.44 -18.07 -2.06
CA LYS A 230 -9.49 -19.53 -1.87
C LYS A 230 -8.30 -20.22 -2.53
N LYS A 231 -7.88 -19.78 -3.71
CA LYS A 231 -6.71 -20.35 -4.40
C LYS A 231 -5.43 -20.08 -3.64
N ILE A 232 -5.23 -18.89 -3.08
CA ILE A 232 -4.06 -18.59 -2.24
C ILE A 232 -4.05 -19.50 -1.01
N ILE A 233 -5.20 -19.64 -0.35
CA ILE A 233 -5.35 -20.53 0.83
C ILE A 233 -5.03 -21.99 0.49
N GLU A 234 -5.53 -22.49 -0.64
CA GLU A 234 -5.23 -23.82 -1.14
C GLU A 234 -3.72 -24.05 -1.32
N ILE A 235 -3.03 -23.06 -1.91
CA ILE A 235 -1.57 -23.12 -2.12
C ILE A 235 -0.82 -23.08 -0.78
N GLU A 236 -1.23 -22.21 0.15
CA GLU A 236 -0.64 -22.17 1.49
C GLU A 236 -0.76 -23.51 2.21
N ASP A 237 -1.95 -24.10 2.19
CA ASP A 237 -2.22 -25.36 2.88
C ASP A 237 -1.49 -26.52 2.21
N LYS A 238 -1.48 -26.60 0.87
CA LYS A 238 -0.73 -27.59 0.09
C LYS A 238 0.78 -27.55 0.38
N LYS A 239 1.34 -26.33 0.48
CA LYS A 239 2.78 -26.13 0.72
C LYS A 239 3.16 -26.07 2.20
N ASN A 240 2.20 -26.06 3.09
CA ASN A 240 2.38 -25.82 4.53
C ASN A 240 3.18 -24.52 4.81
N VAL A 241 2.78 -23.43 4.17
CA VAL A 241 3.38 -22.10 4.35
C VAL A 241 2.32 -21.08 4.72
N ARG A 242 2.74 -19.92 5.21
CA ARG A 242 1.89 -18.72 5.37
C ARG A 242 2.55 -17.55 4.68
N ILE A 243 1.79 -16.84 3.86
CA ILE A 243 2.24 -15.58 3.27
C ILE A 243 2.21 -14.45 4.30
N ALA A 244 2.98 -13.40 4.06
CA ALA A 244 2.95 -12.21 4.92
C ALA A 244 1.70 -11.37 4.68
N GLY A 245 1.24 -11.30 3.41
CA GLY A 245 0.06 -10.53 3.07
C GLY A 245 -0.07 -10.20 1.58
N LEU A 246 -0.98 -9.27 1.30
CA LEU A 246 -1.37 -8.85 -0.04
C LEU A 246 -1.08 -7.36 -0.21
N VAL A 247 -0.77 -6.94 -1.44
CA VAL A 247 -0.53 -5.54 -1.81
C VAL A 247 -1.28 -5.23 -3.09
N MET A 248 -1.96 -4.08 -3.16
CA MET A 248 -2.60 -3.62 -4.37
C MET A 248 -2.58 -2.09 -4.51
N ASP A 249 -2.64 -1.62 -5.75
CA ASP A 249 -2.57 -0.20 -6.15
C ASP A 249 -3.96 0.45 -6.26
N ASN A 250 -4.91 0.00 -5.46
CA ASN A 250 -6.28 0.53 -5.42
C ASN A 250 -6.79 0.70 -3.99
N LEU A 251 -8.06 1.12 -3.87
CA LEU A 251 -8.68 1.51 -2.60
C LEU A 251 -8.74 0.39 -1.56
N SER A 252 -8.90 -0.84 -1.99
CA SER A 252 -9.02 -2.01 -1.13
C SER A 252 -8.44 -3.25 -1.80
N ILE A 253 -7.89 -4.17 -0.99
CA ILE A 253 -7.50 -5.49 -1.48
C ILE A 253 -8.71 -6.22 -2.07
N ASP A 254 -9.84 -6.21 -1.38
CA ASP A 254 -11.08 -6.73 -1.94
C ASP A 254 -11.56 -5.88 -3.12
N SER A 255 -12.12 -6.51 -4.13
CA SER A 255 -12.70 -5.76 -5.25
C SER A 255 -13.86 -4.89 -4.77
N GLY A 256 -14.10 -3.81 -5.47
CA GLY A 256 -15.20 -2.90 -5.15
C GLY A 256 -16.59 -3.55 -5.15
N HIS A 257 -16.75 -4.68 -5.82
CA HIS A 257 -18.01 -5.44 -5.84
C HIS A 257 -18.13 -6.47 -4.71
N SER A 258 -17.09 -6.65 -3.90
CA SER A 258 -17.04 -7.68 -2.85
C SER A 258 -18.18 -7.60 -1.84
N GLY A 259 -18.71 -6.44 -1.56
CA GLY A 259 -19.85 -6.26 -0.66
C GLY A 259 -21.23 -6.37 -1.30
N ARG A 260 -21.32 -6.72 -2.59
CA ARG A 260 -22.57 -6.68 -3.38
C ARG A 260 -22.87 -8.02 -4.03
N GLY A 261 -24.16 -8.34 -4.18
CA GLY A 261 -24.65 -9.43 -5.00
C GLY A 261 -24.56 -10.83 -4.38
N PRO A 262 -24.70 -11.88 -5.24
CA PRO A 262 -24.82 -13.28 -4.80
C PRO A 262 -23.53 -13.84 -4.18
N ASP A 263 -22.38 -13.19 -4.35
CA ASP A 263 -21.14 -13.52 -3.66
C ASP A 263 -21.18 -13.18 -2.16
N ASN A 264 -22.25 -12.53 -1.74
CA ASN A 264 -22.71 -12.49 -0.36
C ASN A 264 -23.24 -13.86 0.03
N ASP A 265 -22.39 -14.87 -0.05
CA ASP A 265 -22.71 -16.26 0.21
C ASP A 265 -23.14 -16.51 1.65
N ALA A 266 -23.21 -17.78 2.05
CA ALA A 266 -23.54 -18.19 3.40
C ALA A 266 -22.64 -17.61 4.51
N PHE A 267 -21.52 -16.99 4.15
CA PHE A 267 -20.68 -16.22 5.08
C PHE A 267 -21.11 -14.74 5.14
N GLY A 268 -22.04 -14.31 4.30
CA GLY A 268 -22.81 -13.06 4.37
C GLY A 268 -21.99 -11.81 4.10
N ARG A 269 -20.98 -11.83 3.12
CA ARG A 269 -20.02 -10.91 3.55
C ARG A 269 -18.99 -10.46 2.56
N GLY A 270 -19.04 -10.81 1.41
CA GLY A 270 -18.31 -10.26 0.30
C GLY A 270 -16.85 -9.81 0.49
N TRP A 271 -16.42 -9.40 1.57
CA TRP A 271 -15.06 -8.94 1.86
C TRP A 271 -14.11 -10.14 2.12
N TYR A 272 -13.89 -10.95 1.10
CA TYR A 272 -13.23 -12.26 1.24
C TYR A 272 -11.78 -12.17 1.68
N ALA A 273 -11.01 -11.22 1.16
CA ALA A 273 -9.63 -11.04 1.58
C ALA A 273 -9.58 -10.57 3.04
N HIS A 274 -10.39 -9.59 3.41
CA HIS A 274 -10.48 -9.13 4.80
C HIS A 274 -10.98 -10.24 5.71
N ASN A 275 -12.07 -10.89 5.36
CA ASN A 275 -12.66 -11.91 6.20
C ASN A 275 -11.74 -13.13 6.37
N MET A 276 -11.25 -13.70 5.28
CA MET A 276 -10.49 -14.96 5.33
C MET A 276 -8.99 -14.75 5.49
N GLY A 277 -8.44 -13.70 4.89
CA GLY A 277 -7.01 -13.45 4.87
C GLY A 277 -6.48 -12.91 6.20
N LEU A 278 -7.14 -11.90 6.78
CA LEU A 278 -6.72 -11.36 8.07
C LEU A 278 -6.80 -12.42 9.18
N GLN A 279 -7.79 -13.32 9.12
CA GLN A 279 -7.90 -14.43 10.07
C GLN A 279 -6.78 -15.48 9.92
N ARG A 280 -6.11 -15.52 8.77
CA ARG A 280 -4.95 -16.39 8.53
C ARG A 280 -3.62 -15.71 8.89
N GLY A 281 -3.66 -14.48 9.37
CA GLY A 281 -2.49 -13.69 9.73
C GLY A 281 -1.91 -12.87 8.57
N TRP A 282 -2.62 -12.77 7.42
CA TRP A 282 -2.21 -11.89 6.35
C TRP A 282 -2.37 -10.43 6.78
N LYS A 283 -1.53 -9.58 6.27
CA LYS A 283 -1.63 -8.12 6.37
C LYS A 283 -1.91 -7.56 5.00
N PHE A 284 -2.53 -6.39 4.91
CA PHE A 284 -2.80 -5.80 3.61
C PHE A 284 -2.09 -4.47 3.47
N ILE A 285 -1.58 -4.20 2.28
CA ILE A 285 -1.12 -2.88 1.88
C ILE A 285 -2.07 -2.40 0.79
N GLU A 286 -2.85 -1.41 1.13
CA GLU A 286 -3.78 -0.77 0.23
C GLU A 286 -3.22 0.56 -0.28
N ASN A 287 -3.73 1.02 -1.42
CA ASN A 287 -3.29 2.26 -2.04
C ASN A 287 -1.77 2.31 -2.30
N ALA A 288 -1.17 1.21 -2.75
CA ALA A 288 0.21 1.24 -3.23
C ALA A 288 0.31 2.02 -4.55
N THR A 289 1.50 2.53 -4.89
CA THR A 289 1.77 3.21 -6.16
C THR A 289 3.15 2.84 -6.69
N GLY A 290 3.45 3.22 -7.93
CA GLY A 290 4.78 3.01 -8.51
C GLY A 290 5.14 1.54 -8.75
N LEU A 291 4.16 0.64 -8.73
CA LEU A 291 4.38 -0.80 -8.90
C LEU A 291 4.96 -1.15 -10.29
N GLU A 292 4.83 -0.29 -11.30
CA GLU A 292 5.46 -0.45 -12.61
C GLU A 292 6.99 -0.45 -12.55
N GLN A 293 7.57 0.20 -11.53
CA GLN A 293 9.02 0.28 -11.36
C GLN A 293 9.66 -1.08 -11.09
N ILE A 294 8.91 -2.01 -10.52
CA ILE A 294 9.38 -3.37 -10.21
C ILE A 294 8.86 -4.43 -11.19
N ALA A 295 8.05 -4.04 -12.16
CA ALA A 295 7.40 -4.98 -13.09
C ALA A 295 8.40 -5.77 -13.96
N ALA A 296 9.58 -5.19 -14.25
CA ALA A 296 10.63 -5.85 -15.04
C ALA A 296 11.58 -6.74 -14.20
N LYS A 297 11.44 -6.74 -12.87
CA LYS A 297 12.29 -7.55 -11.99
C LYS A 297 11.89 -9.02 -12.03
N GLN A 298 12.89 -9.88 -11.97
CA GLN A 298 12.66 -11.32 -11.97
C GLN A 298 12.15 -11.80 -10.60
N ALA A 299 11.48 -12.93 -10.62
CA ALA A 299 11.01 -13.58 -9.41
C ALA A 299 12.16 -13.79 -8.39
N GLY A 300 11.91 -13.44 -7.13
CA GLY A 300 12.88 -13.57 -6.05
C GLY A 300 13.96 -12.48 -6.00
N GLN A 301 13.95 -11.50 -6.91
CA GLN A 301 14.90 -10.38 -6.86
C GLN A 301 14.51 -9.30 -5.84
N CYS A 302 13.24 -9.17 -5.50
CA CYS A 302 12.75 -8.08 -4.66
C CYS A 302 12.19 -8.58 -3.33
N ALA A 303 12.38 -7.77 -2.29
CA ALA A 303 11.68 -7.86 -1.01
C ALA A 303 10.87 -6.60 -0.78
N LEU A 304 9.67 -6.78 -0.20
CA LEU A 304 8.87 -5.68 0.33
C LEU A 304 9.37 -5.33 1.73
N VAL A 305 9.43 -4.03 2.01
CA VAL A 305 9.73 -3.46 3.34
C VAL A 305 8.62 -2.50 3.70
N VAL A 306 7.90 -2.77 4.78
CA VAL A 306 6.78 -1.97 5.24
C VAL A 306 7.18 -1.20 6.50
N GLY A 307 7.24 0.13 6.38
CA GLY A 307 7.52 1.05 7.48
C GLY A 307 6.22 1.61 8.06
N SER A 308 5.51 0.83 8.89
CA SER A 308 4.31 1.29 9.60
C SER A 308 4.64 1.98 10.92
N LEU A 309 3.75 2.86 11.37
CA LEU A 309 3.80 3.37 12.73
C LEU A 309 3.38 2.28 13.72
N LYS A 310 3.99 2.28 14.91
CA LYS A 310 3.59 1.39 16.01
C LYS A 310 2.49 2.05 16.85
N LEU A 311 1.28 2.08 16.31
CA LEU A 311 0.13 2.65 16.98
C LEU A 311 -0.53 1.60 17.87
N VAL A 312 -0.63 1.87 19.16
CA VAL A 312 -1.20 0.92 20.14
C VAL A 312 -2.69 0.76 19.89
N SER A 313 -3.16 -0.48 19.81
CA SER A 313 -4.56 -0.86 19.56
C SER A 313 -5.13 -0.30 18.24
N ALA A 314 -4.27 -0.02 17.26
CA ALA A 314 -4.71 0.45 15.95
C ALA A 314 -4.90 -0.70 14.96
N SER A 315 -6.02 -0.65 14.24
CA SER A 315 -6.38 -1.64 13.22
C SER A 315 -5.62 -1.44 11.91
N GLY A 316 -4.98 -0.31 11.72
CA GLY A 316 -4.18 0.05 10.56
C GLY A 316 -3.16 1.14 10.86
N SER A 317 -2.33 1.44 9.91
CA SER A 317 -1.36 2.53 10.01
C SER A 317 -0.92 3.03 8.64
N PRO A 318 -0.87 4.35 8.41
CA PRO A 318 -0.13 4.88 7.28
C PRO A 318 1.28 4.30 7.24
N ALA A 319 1.73 3.88 6.07
CA ALA A 319 2.99 3.16 5.92
C ALA A 319 3.85 3.73 4.79
N ARG A 320 5.16 3.79 5.00
CA ARG A 320 6.11 3.92 3.91
C ARG A 320 6.45 2.52 3.40
N VAL A 321 6.01 2.23 2.19
CA VAL A 321 6.18 0.92 1.55
C VAL A 321 7.29 1.01 0.51
N LEU A 322 8.28 0.16 0.62
CA LEU A 322 9.44 0.15 -0.27
C LEU A 322 9.60 -1.25 -0.87
N ALA A 323 10.04 -1.30 -2.13
CA ALA A 323 10.64 -2.51 -2.66
C ALA A 323 12.16 -2.34 -2.67
N MET A 324 12.85 -3.33 -2.16
CA MET A 324 14.31 -3.45 -2.21
C MET A 324 14.64 -4.60 -3.13
N CYS A 325 15.29 -4.30 -4.25
CA CYS A 325 15.58 -5.27 -5.31
C CYS A 325 17.09 -5.41 -5.53
N ARG A 326 17.50 -6.59 -5.98
CA ARG A 326 18.85 -6.79 -6.53
C ARG A 326 18.90 -6.21 -7.95
N SER A 327 19.97 -5.48 -8.26
CA SER A 327 20.26 -5.01 -9.62
C SER A 327 20.56 -6.15 -10.60
#